data_ec0691b03802a5d6faddf276e9b803c1
#
_entry.id   ec0691b03802a5d6faddf276e9b803c1
#
_cell.length_a   1.000
_cell.length_b   1.000
_cell.length_c   1.000
_cell.angle_alpha   90.00
_cell.angle_beta   90.00
_cell.angle_gamma   90.00
#
_symmetry.space_group_name_H-M   'P 1'
#
loop_
_entity.id
_entity.type
_entity.pdbx_description
1 polymer ?
#
loop_
_entity_poly.entity_id
_entity_poly.type
_entity_poly.pdbx_seq_one_letter_code
_entity_poly.pdbx_strand_id
1 'polypeptide(L)'
;NPTEWKGGTRHSAKHVSHWSYLLLDADPVEKEYDAARALHEALDLLSGWVGKDLASAARLPLILDSGRGMQAWIRLEDIVLDDTVEPKAGIVDGRIHRKTAARVNSHWLKKLSDRMKVAHGCQIDTSVSDLPRVMRCPGTVNTKTGRKARIVNETNRVYEGLAYLLSALPEQYLVEPEPQFIFEPGQKWQAVFHHLTRTAQEYLTRGWVEPGRHKTANHVAKSLKEKGCARKEVWKALKRANMLRGADEALPLDQLRHCLNTAFGGD
;
A
#
# COMPACT_ATOMS: atom_id res chain seq x y z
N ASN A 1 1.70 -10.94 12.35
CA ASN A 1 1.76 -10.62 13.78
C ASN A 1 3.18 -10.24 14.17
N PRO A 2 3.39 -9.15 14.92
CA PRO A 2 4.72 -8.77 15.38
C PRO A 2 5.27 -9.80 16.36
N THR A 3 6.55 -10.18 16.19
CA THR A 3 7.24 -11.14 17.06
C THR A 3 7.67 -10.54 18.40
N GLU A 4 7.78 -9.21 18.46
CA GLU A 4 8.17 -8.48 19.67
C GLU A 4 7.28 -7.26 19.87
N TRP A 5 6.74 -7.10 21.06
CA TRP A 5 6.03 -5.89 21.46
C TRP A 5 7.01 -4.84 21.98
N LYS A 6 7.13 -3.74 21.25
CA LYS A 6 7.86 -2.53 21.70
C LYS A 6 6.83 -1.46 22.01
N GLY A 7 6.49 -1.32 23.29
CA GLY A 7 5.41 -0.48 23.78
C GLY A 7 5.30 0.87 23.08
N GLY A 8 4.09 1.23 22.67
CA GLY A 8 3.73 2.54 22.11
C GLY A 8 4.15 2.84 20.68
N THR A 9 4.96 2.02 20.01
CA THR A 9 5.41 2.26 18.63
C THR A 9 4.77 1.29 17.64
N ARG A 10 4.43 1.80 16.45
CA ARG A 10 3.98 0.95 15.35
C ARG A 10 5.14 0.04 14.89
N HIS A 11 4.90 -1.26 14.87
CA HIS A 11 5.88 -2.21 14.34
C HIS A 11 6.13 -1.99 12.85
N SER A 12 7.38 -2.09 12.43
CA SER A 12 7.74 -2.10 11.01
C SER A 12 7.56 -3.50 10.41
N ALA A 13 7.52 -3.59 9.08
CA ALA A 13 7.37 -4.86 8.37
C ALA A 13 8.41 -5.93 8.80
N LYS A 14 9.62 -5.53 9.22
CA LYS A 14 10.67 -6.45 9.69
C LYS A 14 10.30 -7.23 10.97
N HIS A 15 9.32 -6.76 11.75
CA HIS A 15 8.85 -7.40 12.98
C HIS A 15 7.65 -8.34 12.75
N VAL A 16 7.19 -8.47 11.51
CA VAL A 16 6.12 -9.40 11.14
C VAL A 16 6.76 -10.70 10.69
N SER A 17 6.40 -11.83 11.31
CA SER A 17 6.96 -13.14 11.01
C SER A 17 6.14 -13.97 10.04
N HIS A 18 4.84 -13.69 9.94
CA HIS A 18 3.91 -14.47 9.12
C HIS A 18 2.98 -13.57 8.30
N TRP A 19 2.60 -14.04 7.13
CA TRP A 19 1.51 -13.50 6.35
C TRP A 19 0.27 -14.35 6.60
N SER A 20 -0.57 -13.94 7.56
CA SER A 20 -1.71 -14.70 8.05
C SER A 20 -3.06 -14.12 7.64
N TYR A 21 -3.10 -12.91 7.09
CA TYR A 21 -4.34 -12.24 6.72
C TYR A 21 -4.20 -11.42 5.45
N LEU A 22 -5.24 -11.50 4.60
CA LEU A 22 -5.56 -10.47 3.63
C LEU A 22 -6.65 -9.58 4.23
N LEU A 23 -6.38 -8.29 4.29
CA LEU A 23 -7.28 -7.30 4.92
C LEU A 23 -7.95 -6.47 3.83
N LEU A 24 -9.27 -6.36 3.87
CA LEU A 24 -10.05 -5.46 3.04
C LEU A 24 -10.67 -4.39 3.93
N ASP A 25 -10.59 -3.12 3.52
CA ASP A 25 -11.23 -1.99 4.20
C ASP A 25 -12.06 -1.22 3.17
N ALA A 26 -13.37 -1.33 3.26
CA ALA A 26 -14.32 -0.67 2.37
C ALA A 26 -14.82 0.62 3.02
N ASP A 27 -14.31 1.75 2.54
CA ASP A 27 -14.76 3.08 2.95
C ASP A 27 -15.77 3.64 1.92
N PRO A 28 -16.93 4.17 2.35
CA PRO A 28 -17.85 4.85 1.44
C PRO A 28 -17.20 6.12 0.91
N VAL A 29 -17.22 6.29 -0.41
CA VAL A 29 -16.77 7.53 -1.07
C VAL A 29 -17.87 8.59 -0.97
N GLU A 30 -19.13 8.18 -1.09
CA GLU A 30 -20.32 9.03 -0.97
C GLU A 30 -21.16 8.63 0.25
N LYS A 31 -21.90 9.59 0.80
CA LYS A 31 -22.68 9.39 2.04
C LYS A 31 -23.78 8.32 1.95
N GLU A 32 -24.23 8.00 0.74
CA GLU A 32 -25.35 7.09 0.47
C GLU A 32 -24.92 5.66 0.13
N TYR A 33 -23.61 5.40 0.08
CA TYR A 33 -23.14 4.08 -0.32
C TYR A 33 -23.08 3.11 0.87
N ASP A 34 -23.66 1.93 0.68
CA ASP A 34 -23.63 0.86 1.68
C ASP A 34 -22.27 0.13 1.66
N ALA A 35 -21.43 0.42 2.67
CA ALA A 35 -20.13 -0.20 2.83
C ALA A 35 -20.20 -1.74 3.01
N ALA A 36 -21.31 -2.26 3.56
CA ALA A 36 -21.50 -3.70 3.70
C ALA A 36 -21.69 -4.37 2.34
N ARG A 37 -22.50 -3.76 1.48
CA ARG A 37 -22.69 -4.20 0.11
C ARG A 37 -21.38 -4.13 -0.68
N ALA A 38 -20.64 -3.02 -0.56
CA ALA A 38 -19.35 -2.85 -1.21
C ALA A 38 -18.35 -3.95 -0.82
N LEU A 39 -18.27 -4.25 0.47
CA LEU A 39 -17.39 -5.29 0.97
C LEU A 39 -17.81 -6.67 0.44
N HIS A 40 -19.11 -6.96 0.41
CA HIS A 40 -19.63 -8.22 -0.13
C HIS A 40 -19.29 -8.39 -1.61
N GLU A 41 -19.49 -7.35 -2.42
CA GLU A 41 -19.14 -7.35 -3.85
C GLU A 41 -17.62 -7.47 -4.08
N ALA A 42 -16.79 -6.87 -3.21
CA ALA A 42 -15.34 -7.08 -3.26
C ALA A 42 -14.94 -8.53 -2.95
N LEU A 43 -15.62 -9.18 -1.99
CA LEU A 43 -15.42 -10.61 -1.69
C LEU A 43 -15.87 -11.49 -2.85
N ASP A 44 -16.98 -11.18 -3.51
CA ASP A 44 -17.47 -11.89 -4.70
C ASP A 44 -16.47 -11.79 -5.86
N LEU A 45 -15.97 -10.58 -6.14
CA LEU A 45 -14.96 -10.37 -7.18
C LEU A 45 -13.68 -11.16 -6.88
N LEU A 46 -13.20 -11.09 -5.64
CA LEU A 46 -12.02 -11.84 -5.22
C LEU A 46 -12.26 -13.35 -5.36
N SER A 47 -13.44 -13.84 -4.95
CA SER A 47 -13.86 -15.24 -5.08
C SER A 47 -13.76 -15.72 -6.52
N GLY A 48 -14.31 -14.94 -7.45
CA GLY A 48 -14.24 -15.23 -8.89
C GLY A 48 -12.80 -15.28 -9.43
N TRP A 49 -11.92 -14.41 -8.95
CA TRP A 49 -10.54 -14.36 -9.44
C TRP A 49 -9.65 -15.48 -8.89
N VAL A 50 -9.89 -15.91 -7.65
CA VAL A 50 -9.10 -16.97 -7.01
C VAL A 50 -9.74 -18.36 -7.09
N GLY A 51 -10.96 -18.46 -7.61
CA GLY A 51 -11.69 -19.71 -7.71
C GLY A 51 -12.09 -20.31 -6.35
N LYS A 52 -12.21 -19.47 -5.30
CA LYS A 52 -12.62 -19.88 -3.95
C LYS A 52 -13.78 -19.03 -3.47
N ASP A 53 -14.79 -19.65 -2.90
CA ASP A 53 -15.94 -18.94 -2.34
C ASP A 53 -15.56 -18.23 -1.03
N LEU A 54 -15.61 -16.90 -1.04
CA LEU A 54 -15.35 -16.01 0.09
C LEU A 54 -16.59 -15.19 0.48
N ALA A 55 -17.65 -15.26 -0.30
CA ALA A 55 -18.80 -14.36 -0.22
C ALA A 55 -20.09 -15.04 0.26
N SER A 56 -20.23 -16.36 0.13
CA SER A 56 -21.43 -17.04 0.64
C SER A 56 -21.55 -16.92 2.16
N ALA A 57 -22.76 -16.84 2.66
CA ALA A 57 -23.03 -16.70 4.09
C ALA A 57 -22.35 -17.77 4.97
N ALA A 58 -22.19 -19.00 4.43
CA ALA A 58 -21.51 -20.09 5.11
C ALA A 58 -19.98 -19.96 5.11
N ARG A 59 -19.44 -19.03 4.33
CA ARG A 59 -17.99 -18.89 4.09
C ARG A 59 -17.45 -17.47 4.23
N LEU A 60 -18.24 -16.55 4.78
CA LEU A 60 -17.77 -15.19 5.03
C LEU A 60 -16.56 -15.18 5.96
N PRO A 61 -15.57 -14.31 5.70
CA PRO A 61 -14.48 -14.05 6.63
C PRO A 61 -14.98 -13.32 7.88
N LEU A 62 -14.10 -13.03 8.82
CA LEU A 62 -14.41 -12.13 9.93
C LEU A 62 -14.73 -10.74 9.38
N ILE A 63 -15.94 -10.24 9.65
CA ILE A 63 -16.43 -8.94 9.21
C ILE A 63 -16.60 -8.01 10.40
N LEU A 64 -16.06 -6.80 10.28
CA LEU A 64 -16.22 -5.74 11.27
C LEU A 64 -16.89 -4.51 10.64
N ASP A 65 -17.86 -3.93 11.38
CA ASP A 65 -18.25 -2.52 11.18
C ASP A 65 -17.24 -1.65 11.95
N SER A 66 -16.45 -0.85 11.24
CA SER A 66 -15.43 0.04 11.84
C SER A 66 -16.03 1.31 12.44
N GLY A 67 -17.37 1.49 12.35
CA GLY A 67 -18.09 2.70 12.72
C GLY A 67 -18.09 3.79 11.64
N ARG A 68 -17.38 3.58 10.52
CA ARG A 68 -17.42 4.41 9.32
C ARG A 68 -17.57 3.58 8.05
N GLY A 69 -16.83 2.50 7.95
CA GLY A 69 -16.80 1.56 6.83
C GLY A 69 -16.87 0.13 7.34
N MET A 70 -16.66 -0.82 6.44
CA MET A 70 -16.67 -2.24 6.74
C MET A 70 -15.31 -2.84 6.44
N GLN A 71 -14.88 -3.78 7.30
CA GLN A 71 -13.59 -4.46 7.18
C GLN A 71 -13.80 -5.96 7.09
N ALA A 72 -13.08 -6.64 6.19
CA ALA A 72 -12.97 -8.09 6.16
C ALA A 72 -11.56 -8.53 6.49
N TRP A 73 -11.44 -9.51 7.37
CA TRP A 73 -10.20 -10.15 7.75
C TRP A 73 -10.22 -11.58 7.22
N ILE A 74 -9.65 -11.79 6.05
CA ILE A 74 -9.58 -13.09 5.39
C ILE A 74 -8.36 -13.81 5.94
N ARG A 75 -8.59 -14.82 6.81
CA ARG A 75 -7.51 -15.58 7.41
C ARG A 75 -6.91 -16.56 6.41
N LEU A 76 -5.64 -16.41 6.13
CA LEU A 76 -4.84 -17.31 5.31
C LEU A 76 -4.26 -18.43 6.19
N GLU A 77 -3.74 -19.48 5.57
CA GLU A 77 -2.75 -20.34 6.20
C GLU A 77 -1.53 -19.49 6.61
N ASP A 78 -0.88 -19.84 7.72
CA ASP A 78 0.26 -19.08 8.22
C ASP A 78 1.50 -19.31 7.32
N ILE A 79 1.80 -18.33 6.46
CA ILE A 79 2.97 -18.35 5.58
C ILE A 79 4.10 -17.58 6.26
N VAL A 80 5.24 -18.24 6.44
CA VAL A 80 6.42 -17.64 7.08
C VAL A 80 7.03 -16.58 6.16
N LEU A 81 7.29 -15.40 6.70
CA LEU A 81 8.00 -14.32 6.00
C LEU A 81 9.51 -14.50 6.20
N ASP A 82 10.17 -14.92 5.14
CA ASP A 82 11.59 -15.27 5.14
C ASP A 82 12.35 -14.50 4.05
N ASP A 83 13.19 -13.57 4.47
CA ASP A 83 13.96 -12.71 3.56
C ASP A 83 15.13 -13.47 2.87
N THR A 84 15.35 -14.75 3.19
CA THR A 84 16.30 -15.62 2.49
C THR A 84 15.69 -16.31 1.26
N VAL A 85 14.36 -16.37 1.18
CA VAL A 85 13.67 -16.86 -0.02
C VAL A 85 13.86 -15.86 -1.15
N GLU A 86 14.10 -16.32 -2.37
CA GLU A 86 14.23 -15.45 -3.52
C GLU A 86 12.91 -14.69 -3.77
N PRO A 87 12.93 -13.35 -3.94
CA PRO A 87 11.70 -12.57 -4.13
C PRO A 87 10.82 -12.99 -5.30
N LYS A 88 11.41 -13.66 -6.31
CA LYS A 88 10.67 -14.14 -7.51
C LYS A 88 10.09 -15.55 -7.35
N ALA A 89 10.51 -16.29 -6.34
CA ALA A 89 10.14 -17.69 -6.19
C ALA A 89 8.67 -17.91 -5.76
N GLY A 90 7.94 -16.86 -5.34
CA GLY A 90 6.61 -17.00 -4.76
C GLY A 90 6.67 -17.67 -3.38
N ILE A 91 5.72 -18.58 -3.10
CA ILE A 91 5.72 -19.37 -1.87
C ILE A 91 6.49 -20.67 -2.10
N VAL A 92 7.54 -20.91 -1.32
CA VAL A 92 8.37 -22.11 -1.33
C VAL A 92 8.38 -22.73 0.06
N ASP A 93 7.94 -23.98 0.18
CA ASP A 93 7.88 -24.72 1.45
C ASP A 93 7.20 -23.93 2.59
N GLY A 94 6.06 -23.28 2.29
CA GLY A 94 5.32 -22.47 3.27
C GLY A 94 6.01 -21.15 3.65
N ARG A 95 7.03 -20.73 2.89
CA ARG A 95 7.78 -19.49 3.10
C ARG A 95 7.68 -18.57 1.89
N ILE A 96 7.63 -17.27 2.12
CA ILE A 96 7.60 -16.25 1.08
C ILE A 96 8.51 -15.07 1.47
N HIS A 97 9.19 -14.51 0.48
CA HIS A 97 9.94 -13.28 0.72
C HIS A 97 9.00 -12.13 1.12
N ARG A 98 9.34 -11.39 2.18
CA ARG A 98 8.52 -10.29 2.75
C ARG A 98 8.08 -9.25 1.72
N LYS A 99 8.96 -8.84 0.83
CA LYS A 99 8.63 -7.90 -0.25
C LYS A 99 7.62 -8.50 -1.23
N THR A 100 7.69 -9.80 -1.49
CA THR A 100 6.74 -10.49 -2.38
C THR A 100 5.36 -10.54 -1.75
N ALA A 101 5.23 -10.89 -0.47
CA ALA A 101 3.96 -10.86 0.24
C ALA A 101 3.33 -9.45 0.23
N ALA A 102 4.12 -8.41 0.50
CA ALA A 102 3.64 -7.03 0.44
C ALA A 102 3.17 -6.61 -0.97
N ARG A 103 3.87 -7.04 -2.03
CA ARG A 103 3.45 -6.77 -3.41
C ARG A 103 2.17 -7.50 -3.79
N VAL A 104 2.05 -8.76 -3.38
CA VAL A 104 0.84 -9.56 -3.60
C VAL A 104 -0.36 -8.87 -2.96
N ASN A 105 -0.25 -8.46 -1.68
CA ASN A 105 -1.28 -7.68 -1.00
C ASN A 105 -1.64 -6.41 -1.77
N SER A 106 -0.63 -5.60 -2.10
CA SER A 106 -0.82 -4.34 -2.82
C SER A 106 -1.48 -4.53 -4.19
N HIS A 107 -1.07 -5.56 -4.94
CA HIS A 107 -1.66 -5.88 -6.24
C HIS A 107 -3.15 -6.20 -6.14
N TRP A 108 -3.52 -7.11 -5.24
CA TRP A 108 -4.91 -7.54 -5.11
C TRP A 108 -5.81 -6.40 -4.60
N LEU A 109 -5.34 -5.62 -3.61
CA LEU A 109 -6.09 -4.48 -3.11
C LEU A 109 -6.27 -3.41 -4.17
N LYS A 110 -5.24 -3.12 -4.97
CA LYS A 110 -5.35 -2.18 -6.08
C LYS A 110 -6.34 -2.68 -7.14
N LYS A 111 -6.24 -3.93 -7.55
CA LYS A 111 -7.15 -4.54 -8.53
C LYS A 111 -8.61 -4.49 -8.06
N LEU A 112 -8.86 -4.80 -6.78
CA LEU A 112 -10.19 -4.68 -6.18
C LEU A 112 -10.65 -3.22 -6.15
N SER A 113 -9.81 -2.30 -5.67
CA SER A 113 -10.15 -0.87 -5.57
C SER A 113 -10.49 -0.26 -6.93
N ASP A 114 -9.67 -0.52 -7.96
CA ASP A 114 -9.90 -0.04 -9.32
C ASP A 114 -11.25 -0.56 -9.86
N ARG A 115 -11.56 -1.83 -9.63
CA ARG A 115 -12.81 -2.44 -10.09
C ARG A 115 -14.03 -1.90 -9.34
N MET A 116 -13.92 -1.80 -8.02
CA MET A 116 -15.00 -1.29 -7.17
C MET A 116 -15.31 0.17 -7.44
N LYS A 117 -14.30 0.99 -7.67
CA LYS A 117 -14.47 2.41 -8.02
C LYS A 117 -15.26 2.59 -9.31
N VAL A 118 -14.96 1.79 -10.34
CA VAL A 118 -15.65 1.85 -11.64
C VAL A 118 -17.07 1.31 -11.55
N ALA A 119 -17.28 0.18 -10.86
CA ALA A 119 -18.56 -0.52 -10.87
C ALA A 119 -19.56 0.05 -9.84
N HIS A 120 -19.08 0.58 -8.72
CA HIS A 120 -19.91 0.85 -7.54
C HIS A 120 -19.68 2.20 -6.87
N GLY A 121 -18.77 3.04 -7.37
CA GLY A 121 -18.44 4.32 -6.71
C GLY A 121 -17.84 4.18 -5.31
N CYS A 122 -17.42 2.97 -4.93
CA CYS A 122 -16.84 2.64 -3.62
C CYS A 122 -15.32 2.46 -3.73
N GLN A 123 -14.63 2.64 -2.64
CA GLN A 123 -13.19 2.47 -2.59
C GLN A 123 -12.80 1.41 -1.56
N ILE A 124 -11.97 0.45 -1.98
CA ILE A 124 -11.18 -0.38 -1.08
C ILE A 124 -9.90 0.38 -0.77
N ASP A 125 -9.63 0.59 0.53
CA ASP A 125 -8.43 1.30 0.97
C ASP A 125 -7.17 0.49 0.63
N THR A 126 -6.40 0.96 -0.35
CA THR A 126 -5.15 0.33 -0.76
C THR A 126 -4.00 0.56 0.22
N SER A 127 -4.16 1.50 1.16
CA SER A 127 -3.15 1.76 2.19
C SER A 127 -3.04 0.63 3.22
N VAL A 128 -4.01 -0.29 3.27
CA VAL A 128 -3.96 -1.48 4.14
C VAL A 128 -3.09 -2.62 3.58
N SER A 129 -2.33 -2.37 2.53
CA SER A 129 -1.46 -3.36 1.90
C SER A 129 -0.19 -3.71 2.70
N ASP A 130 0.19 -2.90 3.65
CA ASP A 130 1.37 -3.13 4.47
C ASP A 130 1.16 -4.29 5.48
N LEU A 131 2.15 -5.17 5.60
CA LEU A 131 2.06 -6.38 6.44
C LEU A 131 1.84 -6.09 7.95
N PRO A 132 2.43 -5.02 8.54
CA PRO A 132 2.23 -4.68 9.96
C PRO A 132 0.96 -3.86 10.21
N ARG A 133 -0.04 -3.95 9.35
CA ARG A 133 -1.23 -3.11 9.44
C ARG A 133 -1.97 -3.31 10.75
N VAL A 134 -2.27 -2.18 11.39
CA VAL A 134 -3.16 -2.13 12.55
C VAL A 134 -4.57 -1.84 12.07
N MET A 135 -5.48 -2.75 12.34
CA MET A 135 -6.90 -2.60 12.07
C MET A 135 -7.64 -2.17 13.33
N ARG A 136 -8.86 -1.67 13.18
CA ARG A 136 -9.66 -1.23 14.31
C ARG A 136 -10.12 -2.42 15.15
N CYS A 137 -9.84 -2.37 16.46
CA CYS A 137 -10.32 -3.41 17.36
C CYS A 137 -11.81 -3.26 17.65
N PRO A 138 -12.56 -4.38 17.69
CA PRO A 138 -13.94 -4.38 18.15
C PRO A 138 -14.07 -3.75 19.55
N GLY A 139 -15.18 -3.02 19.77
CA GLY A 139 -15.45 -2.32 21.02
C GLY A 139 -14.83 -0.93 21.15
N THR A 140 -13.85 -0.58 20.30
CA THR A 140 -13.25 0.77 20.29
C THR A 140 -14.15 1.78 19.59
N VAL A 141 -14.10 3.04 20.05
CA VAL A 141 -14.87 4.13 19.44
C VAL A 141 -14.10 4.74 18.27
N ASN A 142 -14.77 4.89 17.14
CA ASN A 142 -14.24 5.65 16.03
C ASN A 142 -14.34 7.15 16.35
N THR A 143 -13.21 7.80 16.57
CA THR A 143 -13.17 9.22 16.97
C THR A 143 -13.73 10.18 15.93
N LYS A 144 -13.80 9.78 14.65
CA LYS A 144 -14.38 10.61 13.57
C LYS A 144 -15.90 10.57 13.52
N THR A 145 -16.49 9.46 13.96
CA THR A 145 -17.95 9.24 13.86
C THR A 145 -18.65 9.08 15.21
N GLY A 146 -17.91 8.86 16.31
CA GLY A 146 -18.44 8.53 17.63
C GLY A 146 -19.02 7.12 17.74
N ARG A 147 -19.03 6.31 16.67
CA ARG A 147 -19.62 4.97 16.66
C ARG A 147 -18.61 3.92 17.13
N LYS A 148 -19.09 2.89 17.85
CA LYS A 148 -18.27 1.74 18.24
C LYS A 148 -18.06 0.79 17.07
N ALA A 149 -16.84 0.31 16.93
CA ALA A 149 -16.53 -0.81 16.06
C ALA A 149 -17.13 -2.11 16.65
N ARG A 150 -17.73 -2.94 15.81
CA ARG A 150 -18.38 -4.18 16.23
C ARG A 150 -18.16 -5.31 15.22
N ILE A 151 -18.15 -6.53 15.71
CA ILE A 151 -18.14 -7.73 14.87
C ILE A 151 -19.55 -7.88 14.27
N VAL A 152 -19.58 -8.06 12.95
CA VAL A 152 -20.82 -8.32 12.20
C VAL A 152 -20.92 -9.79 11.87
N ASN A 153 -19.81 -10.42 11.50
CA ASN A 153 -19.73 -11.86 11.28
C ASN A 153 -18.45 -12.38 11.93
N GLU A 154 -18.58 -13.37 12.80
CA GLU A 154 -17.47 -14.00 13.51
C GLU A 154 -17.16 -15.37 12.90
N THR A 155 -15.90 -15.58 12.57
CA THR A 155 -15.40 -16.86 12.06
C THR A 155 -13.91 -17.02 12.33
N ASN A 156 -13.50 -18.25 12.60
CA ASN A 156 -12.09 -18.65 12.67
C ASN A 156 -11.63 -19.43 11.42
N ARG A 157 -12.41 -19.37 10.35
CA ARG A 157 -12.10 -20.10 9.13
C ARG A 157 -10.74 -19.68 8.56
N VAL A 158 -9.89 -20.66 8.28
CA VAL A 158 -8.68 -20.53 7.49
C VAL A 158 -9.01 -20.91 6.05
N TYR A 159 -8.62 -20.06 5.10
CA TYR A 159 -8.79 -20.31 3.67
C TYR A 159 -7.54 -20.96 3.11
N GLU A 160 -7.43 -22.29 3.35
CA GLU A 160 -6.28 -23.08 2.91
C GLU A 160 -6.02 -22.96 1.41
N GLY A 161 -4.75 -22.84 1.02
CA GLY A 161 -4.30 -22.66 -0.35
C GLY A 161 -4.61 -21.29 -0.94
N LEU A 162 -5.26 -20.37 -0.20
CA LEU A 162 -5.60 -19.04 -0.71
C LEU A 162 -4.33 -18.19 -0.88
N ALA A 163 -3.37 -18.25 0.04
CA ALA A 163 -2.10 -17.54 -0.09
C ALA A 163 -1.34 -17.94 -1.35
N TYR A 164 -1.34 -19.23 -1.69
CA TYR A 164 -0.73 -19.75 -2.93
C TYR A 164 -1.43 -19.19 -4.18
N LEU A 165 -2.77 -19.19 -4.20
CA LEU A 165 -3.54 -18.62 -5.30
C LEU A 165 -3.30 -17.11 -5.46
N LEU A 166 -3.23 -16.37 -4.35
CA LEU A 166 -2.93 -14.94 -4.37
C LEU A 166 -1.50 -14.67 -4.84
N SER A 167 -0.55 -15.53 -4.49
CA SER A 167 0.86 -15.38 -4.87
C SER A 167 1.18 -15.88 -6.28
N ALA A 168 0.29 -16.63 -6.92
CA ALA A 168 0.40 -17.06 -8.32
C ALA A 168 0.12 -15.91 -9.30
N LEU A 169 0.77 -14.77 -9.07
CA LEU A 169 0.70 -13.63 -9.97
C LEU A 169 1.56 -13.87 -11.21
N PRO A 170 1.17 -13.35 -12.37
CA PRO A 170 2.05 -13.29 -13.52
C PRO A 170 3.41 -12.67 -13.12
N GLU A 171 4.48 -13.19 -13.68
CA GLU A 171 5.86 -12.79 -13.31
C GLU A 171 6.09 -11.27 -13.36
N GLN A 172 5.40 -10.57 -14.27
CA GLN A 172 5.43 -9.10 -14.37
C GLN A 172 5.03 -8.36 -13.08
N TYR A 173 4.26 -8.99 -12.16
CA TYR A 173 3.87 -8.40 -10.88
C TYR A 173 4.79 -8.79 -9.72
N LEU A 174 5.57 -9.87 -9.90
CA LEU A 174 6.55 -10.33 -8.91
C LEU A 174 7.92 -9.66 -9.08
N VAL A 175 8.20 -9.19 -10.28
CA VAL A 175 9.41 -8.39 -10.58
C VAL A 175 9.16 -6.95 -10.22
N GLU A 176 10.03 -6.36 -9.37
CA GLU A 176 10.10 -4.89 -9.33
C GLU A 176 10.45 -4.44 -10.75
N PRO A 177 9.63 -3.59 -11.39
CA PRO A 177 10.07 -2.99 -12.62
C PRO A 177 11.42 -2.33 -12.30
N GLU A 178 12.47 -2.80 -12.96
CA GLU A 178 13.75 -2.08 -12.86
C GLU A 178 13.45 -0.63 -13.18
N PRO A 179 13.84 0.31 -12.33
CA PRO A 179 13.61 1.70 -12.61
C PRO A 179 14.29 2.01 -13.95
N GLN A 180 13.50 2.16 -14.98
CA GLN A 180 14.02 2.61 -16.26
C GLN A 180 14.46 4.06 -16.09
N PHE A 181 15.74 4.23 -15.83
CA PHE A 181 16.38 5.53 -15.70
C PHE A 181 16.55 6.13 -17.09
N ILE A 182 15.57 6.87 -17.56
CA ILE A 182 15.76 7.71 -18.73
C ILE A 182 16.41 9.00 -18.23
N PHE A 183 17.71 8.99 -18.16
CA PHE A 183 18.50 10.19 -17.85
C PHE A 183 18.57 11.08 -19.10
N GLU A 184 18.09 12.30 -18.96
CA GLU A 184 18.41 13.33 -19.97
C GLU A 184 19.85 13.79 -19.76
N PRO A 185 20.72 13.76 -20.79
CA PRO A 185 22.10 14.19 -20.67
C PRO A 185 22.23 15.61 -20.11
N GLY A 186 23.16 15.82 -19.18
CA GLY A 186 23.52 17.15 -18.67
C GLY A 186 22.82 17.63 -17.40
N GLN A 187 22.02 16.82 -16.73
CA GLN A 187 21.43 17.23 -15.44
C GLN A 187 22.32 16.85 -14.25
N LYS A 188 22.76 17.84 -13.46
CA LYS A 188 23.69 17.66 -12.34
C LYS A 188 23.17 16.70 -11.25
N TRP A 189 21.85 16.67 -10.99
CA TRP A 189 21.28 15.76 -10.02
C TRP A 189 21.48 14.28 -10.37
N GLN A 190 21.69 13.94 -11.64
CA GLN A 190 21.99 12.59 -12.08
C GLN A 190 23.36 12.12 -11.57
N ALA A 191 24.34 13.02 -11.56
CA ALA A 191 25.67 12.71 -11.05
C ALA A 191 25.66 12.38 -9.55
N VAL A 192 24.71 12.93 -8.80
CA VAL A 192 24.58 12.69 -7.36
C VAL A 192 23.55 11.62 -7.00
N PHE A 193 22.85 11.06 -7.99
CA PHE A 193 21.74 10.13 -7.80
C PHE A 193 22.09 8.94 -6.88
N HIS A 194 23.21 8.28 -7.13
CA HIS A 194 23.67 7.14 -6.34
C HIS A 194 24.06 7.48 -4.90
N HIS A 195 24.24 8.76 -4.60
CA HIS A 195 24.54 9.26 -3.25
C HIS A 195 23.29 9.74 -2.50
N LEU A 196 22.10 9.61 -3.10
CA LEU A 196 20.83 9.94 -2.46
C LEU A 196 20.33 8.75 -1.62
N THR A 197 19.45 9.06 -0.67
CA THR A 197 18.72 8.03 0.06
C THR A 197 17.85 7.20 -0.89
N ARG A 198 17.58 5.95 -0.53
CA ARG A 198 16.71 5.07 -1.32
C ARG A 198 15.35 5.71 -1.62
N THR A 199 14.73 6.35 -0.62
CA THR A 199 13.46 7.06 -0.81
C THR A 199 13.56 8.17 -1.85
N ALA A 200 14.67 8.94 -1.86
CA ALA A 200 14.88 9.99 -2.85
C ALA A 200 15.12 9.41 -4.25
N GLN A 201 15.85 8.32 -4.37
CA GLN A 201 16.04 7.62 -5.64
C GLN A 201 14.71 7.08 -6.20
N GLU A 202 13.90 6.42 -5.37
CA GLU A 202 12.59 5.91 -5.74
C GLU A 202 11.64 7.02 -6.18
N TYR A 203 11.63 8.15 -5.48
CA TYR A 203 10.82 9.31 -5.89
C TYR A 203 11.23 9.84 -7.27
N LEU A 204 12.52 10.03 -7.50
CA LEU A 204 13.03 10.57 -8.76
C LEU A 204 12.80 9.65 -9.97
N THR A 205 12.60 8.34 -9.72
CA THR A 205 12.45 7.32 -10.76
C THR A 205 11.02 6.87 -10.97
N ARG A 206 10.19 6.91 -9.93
CA ARG A 206 8.82 6.35 -9.94
C ARG A 206 7.74 7.39 -9.63
N GLY A 207 8.11 8.62 -9.36
CA GLY A 207 7.22 9.62 -8.80
C GLY A 207 7.20 9.55 -7.28
N TRP A 208 6.05 9.69 -6.63
CA TRP A 208 6.01 9.68 -5.17
C TRP A 208 6.15 8.28 -4.56
N VAL A 209 6.64 8.22 -3.31
CA VAL A 209 6.74 7.02 -2.47
C VAL A 209 6.10 7.32 -1.12
N GLU A 210 5.47 6.31 -0.48
CA GLU A 210 5.00 6.48 0.90
C GLU A 210 6.13 6.90 1.87
N PRO A 211 5.86 7.75 2.89
CA PRO A 211 4.57 8.02 3.54
C PRO A 211 3.80 9.25 3.08
N GLY A 212 3.97 9.73 1.87
CA GLY A 212 3.15 10.80 1.32
C GLY A 212 3.92 11.72 0.37
N ARG A 213 3.25 12.10 -0.71
CA ARG A 213 3.82 12.87 -1.83
C ARG A 213 4.57 14.13 -1.37
N HIS A 214 3.93 14.92 -0.51
CA HIS A 214 4.50 16.19 -0.04
C HIS A 214 5.73 15.99 0.85
N LYS A 215 5.69 15.04 1.80
CA LYS A 215 6.83 14.74 2.67
C LYS A 215 8.02 14.19 1.88
N THR A 216 7.75 13.34 0.91
CA THR A 216 8.79 12.75 0.05
C THR A 216 9.40 13.80 -0.86
N ALA A 217 8.59 14.66 -1.51
CA ALA A 217 9.10 15.76 -2.33
C ALA A 217 9.99 16.73 -1.54
N ASN A 218 9.60 17.06 -0.31
CA ASN A 218 10.41 17.92 0.58
C ASN A 218 11.74 17.24 0.97
N HIS A 219 11.70 15.93 1.32
CA HIS A 219 12.91 15.16 1.61
C HIS A 219 13.86 15.13 0.42
N VAL A 220 13.35 14.89 -0.79
CA VAL A 220 14.12 14.86 -2.03
C VAL A 220 14.75 16.23 -2.32
N ALA A 221 13.97 17.31 -2.16
CA ALA A 221 14.48 18.67 -2.36
C ALA A 221 15.66 18.98 -1.44
N LYS A 222 15.55 18.62 -0.15
CA LYS A 222 16.64 18.78 0.84
C LYS A 222 17.87 17.94 0.47
N SER A 223 17.67 16.67 0.16
CA SER A 223 18.75 15.75 -0.19
C SER A 223 19.52 16.20 -1.42
N LEU A 224 18.85 16.69 -2.47
CA LEU A 224 19.49 17.22 -3.67
C LEU A 224 20.24 18.52 -3.38
N LYS A 225 19.68 19.43 -2.55
CA LYS A 225 20.38 20.64 -2.10
C LYS A 225 21.67 20.31 -1.34
N GLU A 226 21.61 19.38 -0.38
CA GLU A 226 22.76 18.91 0.40
C GLU A 226 23.89 18.32 -0.47
N LYS A 227 23.53 17.76 -1.62
CA LYS A 227 24.47 17.30 -2.64
C LYS A 227 24.92 18.38 -3.64
N GLY A 228 24.60 19.65 -3.36
CA GLY A 228 25.06 20.80 -4.13
C GLY A 228 24.31 21.05 -5.44
N CYS A 229 23.13 20.47 -5.63
CA CYS A 229 22.28 20.80 -6.78
C CYS A 229 21.69 22.21 -6.64
N ALA A 230 21.74 22.99 -7.72
CA ALA A 230 21.16 24.33 -7.74
C ALA A 230 19.62 24.28 -7.69
N ARG A 231 18.97 25.32 -7.13
CA ARG A 231 17.51 25.41 -6.97
C ARG A 231 16.76 25.12 -8.28
N LYS A 232 17.24 25.63 -9.42
CA LYS A 232 16.65 25.41 -10.75
C LYS A 232 16.70 23.94 -11.17
N GLU A 233 17.77 23.24 -10.84
CA GLU A 233 17.97 21.81 -11.15
C GLU A 233 17.05 20.95 -10.28
N VAL A 234 16.98 21.24 -8.98
CA VAL A 234 16.07 20.57 -8.04
C VAL A 234 14.61 20.75 -8.47
N TRP A 235 14.24 21.97 -8.89
CA TRP A 235 12.89 22.22 -9.42
C TRP A 235 12.56 21.39 -10.66
N LYS A 236 13.51 21.25 -11.59
CA LYS A 236 13.33 20.40 -12.78
C LYS A 236 13.16 18.93 -12.40
N ALA A 237 13.99 18.42 -11.48
CA ALA A 237 13.93 17.05 -11.01
C ALA A 237 12.58 16.74 -10.31
N LEU A 238 12.12 17.62 -9.41
CA LEU A 238 10.85 17.48 -8.73
C LEU A 238 9.65 17.49 -9.69
N LYS A 239 9.62 18.44 -10.64
CA LYS A 239 8.53 18.50 -11.62
C LYS A 239 8.46 17.25 -12.48
N ARG A 240 9.60 16.77 -12.96
CA ARG A 240 9.66 15.52 -13.73
C ARG A 240 9.15 14.34 -12.94
N ALA A 241 9.68 14.13 -11.73
CA ALA A 241 9.28 13.02 -10.88
C ALA A 241 7.78 13.07 -10.53
N ASN A 242 7.26 14.29 -10.30
CA ASN A 242 5.85 14.50 -10.00
C ASN A 242 4.91 14.06 -11.13
N MET A 243 5.35 14.09 -12.37
CA MET A 243 4.56 13.71 -13.55
C MET A 243 4.68 12.22 -13.93
N LEU A 244 5.59 11.46 -13.31
CA LEU A 244 5.84 10.06 -13.68
C LEU A 244 4.64 9.12 -13.45
N ARG A 245 3.71 9.50 -12.56
CA ARG A 245 2.50 8.72 -12.27
C ARG A 245 1.21 9.28 -12.89
N GLY A 246 1.34 10.22 -13.77
CA GLY A 246 0.20 10.88 -14.43
C GLY A 246 -0.28 12.14 -13.70
N ALA A 247 -1.07 12.93 -14.41
CA ALA A 247 -1.53 14.24 -13.92
C ALA A 247 -2.46 14.14 -12.71
N ASP A 248 -3.28 13.09 -12.63
CA ASP A 248 -4.28 12.90 -11.56
C ASP A 248 -3.64 12.56 -10.20
N GLU A 249 -2.44 11.99 -10.21
CA GLU A 249 -1.68 11.66 -9.00
C GLU A 249 -0.59 12.69 -8.66
N ALA A 250 -0.36 13.67 -9.51
CA ALA A 250 0.65 14.69 -9.31
C ALA A 250 0.27 15.65 -8.16
N LEU A 251 1.28 16.13 -7.42
CA LEU A 251 1.09 17.26 -6.50
C LEU A 251 0.79 18.51 -7.30
N PRO A 252 -0.11 19.39 -6.82
CA PRO A 252 -0.27 20.74 -7.33
C PRO A 252 1.08 21.48 -7.36
N LEU A 253 1.32 22.27 -8.40
CA LEU A 253 2.62 22.93 -8.61
C LEU A 253 2.99 23.92 -7.50
N ASP A 254 2.01 24.55 -6.85
CA ASP A 254 2.19 25.41 -5.69
C ASP A 254 2.73 24.64 -4.48
N GLN A 255 2.16 23.45 -4.20
CA GLN A 255 2.66 22.56 -3.15
C GLN A 255 4.06 22.05 -3.44
N LEU A 256 4.34 21.70 -4.70
CA LEU A 256 5.68 21.27 -5.10
C LEU A 256 6.69 22.43 -4.97
N ARG A 257 6.26 23.66 -5.29
CA ARG A 257 7.07 24.90 -5.10
C ARG A 257 7.32 25.17 -3.62
N HIS A 258 6.32 24.93 -2.77
CA HIS A 258 6.48 25.03 -1.31
C HIS A 258 7.56 24.06 -0.79
N CYS A 259 7.59 22.81 -1.26
CA CYS A 259 8.66 21.85 -0.91
C CYS A 259 10.06 22.39 -1.31
N LEU A 260 10.17 22.98 -2.49
CA LEU A 260 11.41 23.58 -2.96
C LEU A 260 11.84 24.78 -2.08
N ASN A 261 10.89 25.68 -1.77
CA ASN A 261 11.14 26.85 -0.94
C ASN A 261 11.58 26.44 0.47
N THR A 262 10.89 25.50 1.08
CA THR A 262 11.25 24.92 2.39
C THR A 262 12.67 24.35 2.41
N ALA A 263 13.09 23.69 1.32
CA ALA A 263 14.44 23.16 1.22
C ALA A 263 15.51 24.25 1.09
N PHE A 264 15.23 25.32 0.36
CA PHE A 264 16.21 26.39 0.05
C PHE A 264 16.12 27.62 0.95
N GLY A 265 15.18 27.64 1.93
CA GLY A 265 15.06 28.77 2.88
C GLY A 265 14.53 30.05 2.23
N GLY A 266 13.61 29.94 1.30
CA GLY A 266 12.95 31.09 0.67
C GLY A 266 11.45 31.06 0.94
N ASP A 267 10.88 32.20 1.29
CA ASP A 267 9.43 32.44 1.34
C ASP A 267 8.81 32.45 -0.06
#